data_7ebeab72a57bb6d6d9e7bfc15315b3b8
#
_entry.id   7ebeab72a57bb6d6d9e7bfc15315b3b8
#
_cell.length_a   1.000
_cell.length_b   1.000
_cell.length_c   1.000
_cell.angle_alpha   90.00
_cell.angle_beta   90.00
_cell.angle_gamma   90.00
#
_symmetry.space_group_name_H-M   'P 1'
#
loop_
_entity.id
_entity.type
_entity.pdbx_description
1 polymer ?
#
loop_
_entity_poly.entity_id
_entity_poly.type
_entity_poly.pdbx_seq_one_letter_code
_entity_poly.pdbx_strand_id
1 'polypeptide(L)' 'MINESIPFKQINISVITISDTRNKDTDKSGAYLIKAIKEKKHSCEDYEIISDDPNNIIKTIKEKSLNKNIDVIITTGG' A
#
# COMPACT_ATOMS: atom_id res chain seq x y z
N MET A 1 15.23 22.73 0.87
CA MET A 1 16.63 22.30 1.06
C MET A 1 16.68 20.88 1.56
N ILE A 2 17.52 20.07 0.99
CA ILE A 2 17.68 18.68 1.39
C ILE A 2 18.62 18.61 2.59
N ASN A 3 18.18 17.94 3.64
CA ASN A 3 19.04 17.71 4.79
C ASN A 3 19.73 16.35 4.63
N GLU A 4 20.95 16.38 4.13
CA GLU A 4 21.72 15.17 3.84
C GLU A 4 22.19 14.42 5.09
N SER A 5 22.09 15.05 6.27
CA SER A 5 22.46 14.40 7.52
C SER A 5 21.39 13.43 8.03
N ILE A 6 20.18 13.47 7.47
CA ILE A 6 19.13 12.55 7.86
C ILE A 6 19.34 11.23 7.11
N PRO A 7 19.60 10.13 7.83
CA PRO A 7 19.80 8.84 7.16
C PRO A 7 18.51 8.33 6.55
N PHE A 8 18.65 7.62 5.44
CA PHE A 8 17.51 6.95 4.81
C PHE A 8 16.96 5.88 5.75
N LYS A 9 15.65 5.87 5.92
CA LYS A 9 14.98 4.83 6.69
C LYS A 9 14.00 4.08 5.80
N GLN A 10 14.24 2.78 5.65
CA GLN A 10 13.30 1.90 4.96
C GLN A 10 12.02 1.78 5.77
N ILE A 11 10.88 1.89 5.10
CA ILE A 11 9.58 1.70 5.72
C ILE A 11 8.84 0.54 5.06
N ASN A 12 7.91 -0.03 5.79
CA ASN A 12 7.06 -1.12 5.31
C ASN A 12 5.70 -0.57 4.92
N ILE A 13 5.32 -0.78 3.67
CA ILE A 13 4.12 -0.18 3.09
C ILE A 13 3.13 -1.28 2.70
N SER A 14 1.88 -1.10 3.10
CA SER A 14 0.77 -1.93 2.65
C SER A 14 0.05 -1.23 1.50
N VAL A 15 -0.17 -1.94 0.40
CA VAL A 15 -0.90 -1.42 -0.75
C VAL A 15 -2.28 -2.08 -0.80
N ILE A 16 -3.32 -1.26 -0.84
CA ILE A 16 -4.70 -1.74 -0.92
C ILE A 16 -5.34 -1.15 -2.17
N THR A 17 -5.74 -2.01 -3.10
CA THR A 17 -6.52 -1.61 -4.26
C THR A 17 -7.99 -1.85 -3.97
N ILE A 18 -8.80 -0.81 -4.14
CA ILE A 18 -10.24 -0.88 -3.90
C ILE A 18 -10.93 -1.00 -5.26
N SER A 19 -11.45 -2.18 -5.56
CA SER A 19 -12.08 -2.44 -6.85
C SER A 19 -12.94 -3.70 -6.78
N ASP A 20 -14.10 -3.64 -7.43
CA ASP A 20 -14.99 -4.80 -7.55
C ASP A 20 -14.65 -5.70 -8.74
N THR A 21 -13.84 -5.20 -9.67
CA THR A 21 -13.62 -5.88 -10.95
C THR A 21 -12.19 -6.28 -11.22
N ARG A 22 -11.21 -5.68 -10.53
CA ARG A 22 -9.80 -5.97 -10.77
C ARG A 22 -9.33 -7.19 -10.00
N ASN A 23 -8.35 -7.87 -10.59
CA ASN A 23 -7.57 -8.88 -9.90
C ASN A 23 -6.09 -8.50 -10.01
N LYS A 24 -5.20 -9.33 -9.47
CA LYS A 24 -3.76 -9.00 -9.48
C LYS A 24 -3.18 -8.91 -10.88
N ASP A 25 -3.76 -9.58 -11.85
CA ASP A 25 -3.29 -9.52 -13.24
C ASP A 25 -3.73 -8.25 -13.96
N THR A 26 -4.86 -7.67 -13.55
CA THR A 26 -5.43 -6.50 -14.22
C THR A 26 -5.22 -5.20 -13.43
N ASP A 27 -4.71 -5.28 -12.22
CA ASP A 27 -4.51 -4.12 -11.36
C ASP A 27 -3.23 -3.38 -11.68
N LYS A 28 -3.29 -2.52 -12.68
CA LYS A 28 -2.13 -1.75 -13.13
C LYS A 28 -1.68 -0.71 -12.12
N SER A 29 -2.63 -0.09 -11.41
CA SER A 29 -2.31 0.91 -10.38
C SER A 29 -1.56 0.30 -9.22
N GLY A 30 -2.01 -0.85 -8.72
CA GLY A 30 -1.33 -1.56 -7.64
C GLY A 30 0.05 -2.01 -8.05
N ALA A 31 0.19 -2.56 -9.27
CA ALA A 31 1.48 -2.97 -9.79
C ALA A 31 2.46 -1.79 -9.91
N TYR A 32 1.97 -0.64 -10.37
CA TYR A 32 2.77 0.57 -10.46
C TYR A 32 3.27 1.02 -9.08
N LEU A 33 2.39 1.02 -8.09
CA LEU A 33 2.74 1.40 -6.73
C LEU A 33 3.79 0.47 -6.13
N ILE A 34 3.62 -0.84 -6.31
CA ILE A 34 4.57 -1.83 -5.81
C ILE A 34 5.94 -1.61 -6.43
N LYS A 35 5.98 -1.36 -7.74
CA LYS A 35 7.23 -1.07 -8.44
C LYS A 35 7.88 0.20 -7.91
N ALA A 36 7.10 1.27 -7.73
CA ALA A 36 7.61 2.54 -7.20
C ALA A 36 8.17 2.38 -5.79
N ILE A 37 7.49 1.62 -4.95
CA ILE A 37 7.93 1.33 -3.58
C ILE A 37 9.29 0.66 -3.60
N LYS A 38 9.47 -0.34 -4.45
CA LYS A 38 10.73 -1.07 -4.57
C LYS A 38 11.85 -0.19 -5.14
N GLU A 39 11.54 0.64 -6.13
CA GLU A 39 12.51 1.56 -6.71
C GLU A 39 13.01 2.59 -5.70
N LYS A 40 12.16 2.98 -4.77
CA LYS A 40 12.53 3.88 -3.66
C LYS A 40 13.15 3.13 -2.49
N LYS A 41 13.41 1.84 -2.63
CA LYS A 41 14.06 0.96 -1.64
C LYS A 41 13.27 0.81 -0.34
N HIS A 42 11.95 0.93 -0.43
CA HIS A 42 11.05 0.58 0.66
C HIS A 42 10.52 -0.83 0.46
N SER A 43 9.90 -1.38 1.49
CA SER A 43 9.33 -2.72 1.44
C SER A 43 7.82 -2.66 1.23
N CYS A 44 7.32 -3.45 0.29
CA CYS A 44 5.90 -3.70 0.18
C CYS A 44 5.57 -4.87 1.09
N GLU A 45 5.06 -4.58 2.28
CA GLU A 45 4.76 -5.59 3.29
C GLU A 45 3.63 -6.50 2.85
N ASP A 46 2.58 -5.91 2.30
CA ASP A 46 1.51 -6.69 1.69
C ASP A 46 0.79 -5.89 0.61
N TYR A 47 -0.02 -6.60 -0.15
CA TYR A 47 -0.81 -6.06 -1.23
C TYR A 47 -2.13 -6.83 -1.30
N GLU A 48 -3.24 -6.11 -1.20
CA GLU A 48 -4.58 -6.69 -1.27
C GLU A 48 -5.46 -5.92 -2.23
N ILE A 49 -6.38 -6.64 -2.86
CA ILE A 49 -7.47 -6.05 -3.62
C ILE A 49 -8.75 -6.36 -2.86
N ILE A 50 -9.49 -5.31 -2.51
CA ILE A 50 -10.73 -5.45 -1.74
C ILE A 50 -11.90 -4.83 -2.50
N SER A 51 -13.10 -5.29 -2.18
CA SER A 51 -14.32 -4.75 -2.80
C SER A 51 -14.56 -3.29 -2.37
N ASP A 52 -15.24 -2.56 -3.24
CA ASP A 52 -15.63 -1.17 -2.98
C ASP A 52 -16.89 -1.14 -2.11
N ASP A 53 -16.73 -1.58 -0.89
CA ASP A 53 -17.76 -1.60 0.14
C ASP A 53 -17.24 -0.84 1.36
N PRO A 54 -17.93 0.21 1.82
CA PRO A 54 -17.46 1.02 2.95
C PRO A 54 -17.11 0.22 4.19
N ASN A 55 -17.90 -0.77 4.54
CA ASN A 55 -17.65 -1.58 5.72
C ASN A 55 -16.38 -2.41 5.57
N ASN A 56 -16.16 -2.96 4.38
CA ASN A 56 -14.99 -3.76 4.09
C ASN A 56 -13.72 -2.89 4.06
N ILE A 57 -13.81 -1.71 3.49
CA ILE A 57 -12.71 -0.75 3.45
C ILE A 57 -12.29 -0.36 4.86
N ILE A 58 -13.26 0.02 5.69
CA ILE A 58 -12.99 0.44 7.08
C ILE A 58 -12.36 -0.70 7.86
N LYS A 59 -12.91 -1.91 7.74
CA LYS A 59 -12.39 -3.09 8.42
C LYS A 59 -10.93 -3.37 8.02
N THR A 60 -10.65 -3.35 6.73
CA THR A 60 -9.33 -3.66 6.20
C THR A 60 -8.30 -2.62 6.66
N ILE A 61 -8.62 -1.34 6.54
CA ILE A 61 -7.71 -0.27 6.98
C ILE A 61 -7.45 -0.37 8.49
N LYS A 62 -8.49 -0.66 9.25
CA LYS A 62 -8.35 -0.81 10.70
C LYS A 62 -7.43 -1.96 11.07
N GLU A 63 -7.58 -3.11 10.42
CA GLU A 63 -6.72 -4.27 10.65
C GLU A 63 -5.26 -3.94 10.30
N LYS A 64 -5.04 -3.30 9.15
CA LYS A 64 -3.68 -2.92 8.73
C LYS A 64 -3.06 -1.90 9.66
N SER A 65 -3.85 -0.95 10.17
CA SER A 65 -3.33 0.08 11.07
C SER A 65 -2.90 -0.47 12.42
N LEU A 66 -3.42 -1.63 12.80
CA LEU A 66 -3.03 -2.30 14.03
C LEU A 66 -1.82 -3.20 13.86
N ASN A 67 -1.40 -3.44 12.64
CA ASN A 67 -0.24 -4.28 12.36
C ASN A 67 1.05 -3.48 12.56
N LYS A 68 1.84 -3.89 13.55
CA LYS A 68 3.08 -3.18 13.91
C LYS A 68 4.17 -3.26 12.84
N ASN A 69 4.02 -4.18 11.89
CA ASN A 69 4.98 -4.32 10.78
C ASN A 69 4.67 -3.37 9.62
N ILE A 70 3.53 -2.68 9.65
CA ILE A 70 3.14 -1.76 8.59
C ILE A 70 3.31 -0.32 9.09
N ASP A 71 4.12 0.45 8.38
CA ASP A 71 4.36 1.86 8.72
C ASP A 71 3.38 2.79 7.99
N VAL A 72 3.02 2.45 6.75
CA VAL A 72 2.18 3.30 5.90
C VAL A 72 1.22 2.43 5.10
N ILE A 73 0.00 2.91 4.95
CA ILE A 73 -1.03 2.28 4.11
C ILE A 73 -1.30 3.20 2.93
N ILE A 74 -1.18 2.67 1.72
CA ILE A 74 -1.51 3.41 0.50
C ILE A 74 -2.71 2.72 -0.14
N THR A 75 -3.76 3.49 -0.40
CA THR A 75 -4.94 2.98 -1.10
C THR A 75 -5.00 3.54 -2.51
N THR A 76 -5.45 2.73 -3.44
CA THR A 76 -5.69 3.13 -4.81
C THR A 76 -6.98 2.47 -5.30
N GLY A 77 -7.51 2.96 -6.39
CA GLY A 77 -8.70 2.38 -6.95
C GLY A 77 -9.63 3.45 -7.48
N GLY A 78 -10.59 3.04 -8.16
CA GLY A 78 -11.32 4.04 -8.75
C GLY A 78 -12.76 3.82 -9.00
#